data_2f2ca5435a7c5a0206136dce16e84c13
#
_entry.id   2f2ca5435a7c5a0206136dce16e84c13
#
_cell.length_a   1.000
_cell.length_b   1.000
_cell.length_c   1.000
_cell.angle_alpha   90.00
_cell.angle_beta   90.00
_cell.angle_gamma   90.00
#
_symmetry.space_group_name_H-M   'P 1'
#
loop_
_entity.id
_entity.type
_entity.pdbx_description
1 polymer ?
#
loop_
_entity_poly.entity_id
_entity_poly.type
_entity_poly.pdbx_seq_one_letter_code
_entity_poly.pdbx_strand_id
1 'polypeptide(L)'
;MKLNLNNLLTIALCAAEEASKAILEVYHSNDFQAETKGDNSPLTLADKRAHEIIVQHLNDTGIPVLSEEGKNIPYEERKDWEYLWMVDPLDGTKEFLKRNGEFTVNIALIHKQKSIAGVVSVPVSGDVFYAAEGKAFLKRNGQTNPLPKRSPVLLSQNGLRIVASRSHMSPETEAFIGSLKEPSLVSSGSSLKFMLLAEGKADVYPRFAPTMEWDTAAAHAIVNAVGISVMQKDLSQELVYNKVDLLNPHFNCY
;
A
#
# COMPACT_ATOMS: atom_id res chain seq x y z
N MET A 1 24.88 10.03 10.64
CA MET A 1 23.96 9.86 11.80
C MET A 1 23.16 8.60 11.57
N LYS A 2 23.10 7.67 12.53
CA LYS A 2 22.32 6.44 12.33
C LYS A 2 20.82 6.82 12.39
N LEU A 3 20.06 6.56 11.35
CA LEU A 3 18.64 6.87 11.28
C LEU A 3 17.90 6.11 12.41
N ASN A 4 17.08 6.81 13.20
CA ASN A 4 16.25 6.15 14.21
C ASN A 4 14.93 5.71 13.57
N LEU A 5 14.91 4.48 13.03
CA LEU A 5 13.78 3.94 12.30
C LEU A 5 12.49 3.86 13.15
N ASN A 6 12.63 3.59 14.46
CA ASN A 6 11.48 3.53 15.36
C ASN A 6 10.83 4.91 15.55
N ASN A 7 11.63 5.98 15.63
CA ASN A 7 11.10 7.34 15.72
C ASN A 7 10.38 7.73 14.43
N LEU A 8 10.97 7.42 13.27
CA LEU A 8 10.35 7.68 11.97
C LEU A 8 9.04 6.91 11.80
N LEU A 9 9.01 5.65 12.22
CA LEU A 9 7.78 4.84 12.21
C LEU A 9 6.69 5.45 13.10
N THR A 10 7.06 5.96 14.29
CA THR A 10 6.11 6.63 15.18
C THR A 10 5.51 7.87 14.52
N ILE A 11 6.31 8.68 13.84
CA ILE A 11 5.82 9.86 13.10
C ILE A 11 4.85 9.43 11.98
N ALA A 12 5.21 8.40 11.20
CA ALA A 12 4.35 7.88 10.14
C ALA A 12 3.02 7.31 10.68
N LEU A 13 3.05 6.64 11.84
CA LEU A 13 1.84 6.15 12.51
C LEU A 13 0.93 7.29 12.94
N CYS A 14 1.47 8.34 13.57
CA CYS A 14 0.69 9.53 13.94
C CYS A 14 0.08 10.20 12.70
N ALA A 15 0.88 10.38 11.65
CA ALA A 15 0.42 10.96 10.39
C ALA A 15 -0.73 10.15 9.77
N ALA A 16 -0.61 8.83 9.70
CA ALA A 16 -1.63 7.96 9.15
C ALA A 16 -2.93 7.96 9.98
N GLU A 17 -2.81 7.99 11.32
CA GLU A 17 -3.98 8.05 12.21
C GLU A 17 -4.74 9.39 12.09
N GLU A 18 -4.01 10.51 12.01
CA GLU A 18 -4.64 11.83 11.83
C GLU A 18 -5.25 11.99 10.44
N ALA A 19 -4.56 11.57 9.39
CA ALA A 19 -5.09 11.54 8.03
C ALA A 19 -6.36 10.68 7.94
N SER A 20 -6.36 9.51 8.57
CA SER A 20 -7.54 8.62 8.61
C SER A 20 -8.76 9.30 9.25
N LYS A 21 -8.56 10.11 10.31
CA LYS A 21 -9.65 10.87 10.93
C LYS A 21 -10.20 11.93 9.97
N ALA A 22 -9.33 12.69 9.31
CA ALA A 22 -9.73 13.71 8.34
C ALA A 22 -10.46 13.09 7.13
N ILE A 23 -10.03 11.92 6.67
CA ILE A 23 -10.72 11.14 5.62
C ILE A 23 -12.13 10.76 6.08
N LEU A 24 -12.28 10.26 7.31
CA LEU A 24 -13.57 9.83 7.85
C LEU A 24 -14.53 11.01 8.04
N GLU A 25 -14.06 12.21 8.40
CA GLU A 25 -14.90 13.41 8.45
C GLU A 25 -15.54 13.68 7.10
N VAL A 26 -14.76 13.63 6.01
CA VAL A 26 -15.29 13.80 4.65
C VAL A 26 -16.16 12.61 4.25
N TYR A 27 -15.75 11.37 4.58
CA TYR A 27 -16.48 10.15 4.27
C TYR A 27 -17.88 10.14 4.85
N HIS A 28 -18.06 10.66 6.06
CA HIS A 28 -19.36 10.77 6.73
C HIS A 28 -20.15 12.03 6.36
N SER A 29 -19.51 13.02 5.70
CA SER A 29 -20.22 14.14 5.10
C SER A 29 -20.94 13.69 3.83
N ASN A 30 -21.84 14.52 3.31
CA ASN A 30 -22.48 14.29 2.01
C ASN A 30 -21.81 15.08 0.89
N ASP A 31 -20.72 15.78 1.17
CA ASP A 31 -19.99 16.62 0.23
C ASP A 31 -18.54 16.13 0.10
N PHE A 32 -18.28 15.42 -0.96
CA PHE A 32 -16.93 14.90 -1.27
C PHE A 32 -16.09 15.88 -2.06
N GLN A 33 -16.70 16.92 -2.67
CA GLN A 33 -16.03 17.85 -3.58
C GLN A 33 -15.14 17.10 -4.59
N ALA A 34 -15.70 16.06 -5.22
CA ALA A 34 -14.97 15.21 -6.13
C ALA A 34 -14.64 15.96 -7.42
N GLU A 35 -13.37 15.99 -7.79
CA GLU A 35 -12.83 16.50 -9.04
C GLU A 35 -12.26 15.36 -9.86
N THR A 36 -11.99 15.59 -11.14
CA THR A 36 -11.31 14.61 -12.00
C THR A 36 -9.87 15.05 -12.22
N LYS A 37 -8.90 14.20 -11.91
CA LYS A 37 -7.48 14.42 -12.21
C LYS A 37 -7.22 14.36 -13.71
N GLY A 38 -6.02 14.76 -14.16
CA GLY A 38 -5.62 14.75 -15.56
C GLY A 38 -5.58 13.34 -16.19
N ASP A 39 -5.49 12.30 -15.39
CA ASP A 39 -5.54 10.88 -15.79
C ASP A 39 -6.95 10.26 -15.73
N ASN A 40 -7.97 11.09 -15.51
CA ASN A 40 -9.37 10.70 -15.31
C ASN A 40 -9.65 9.93 -13.99
N SER A 41 -8.73 9.87 -13.04
CA SER A 41 -9.00 9.37 -11.70
C SER A 41 -9.72 10.44 -10.86
N PRO A 42 -10.55 10.05 -9.86
CA PRO A 42 -11.17 11.00 -8.96
C PRO A 42 -10.16 11.54 -7.94
N LEU A 43 -10.29 12.81 -7.60
CA LEU A 43 -9.64 13.48 -6.49
C LEU A 43 -10.73 14.07 -5.58
N THR A 44 -10.65 13.80 -4.31
CA THR A 44 -11.64 14.32 -3.35
C THR A 44 -11.00 15.27 -2.33
N LEU A 45 -11.84 15.99 -1.58
CA LEU A 45 -11.39 16.78 -0.44
C LEU A 45 -10.65 15.90 0.60
N ALA A 46 -11.01 14.61 0.70
CA ALA A 46 -10.36 13.68 1.61
C ALA A 46 -8.90 13.43 1.22
N ASP A 47 -8.61 13.22 -0.08
CA ASP A 47 -7.25 13.05 -0.59
C ASP A 47 -6.38 14.28 -0.26
N LYS A 48 -6.91 15.48 -0.53
CA LYS A 48 -6.20 16.75 -0.30
C LYS A 48 -5.87 16.96 1.18
N ARG A 49 -6.87 16.79 2.07
CA ARG A 49 -6.68 16.95 3.53
C ARG A 49 -5.72 15.92 4.09
N ALA A 50 -5.86 14.65 3.68
CA ALA A 50 -4.95 13.59 4.11
C ALA A 50 -3.51 13.88 3.68
N HIS A 51 -3.31 14.32 2.43
CA HIS A 51 -2.00 14.73 1.92
C HIS A 51 -1.37 15.82 2.77
N GLU A 52 -2.09 16.91 3.03
CA GLU A 52 -1.59 18.04 3.81
C GLU A 52 -1.13 17.62 5.21
N ILE A 53 -1.95 16.82 5.91
CA ILE A 53 -1.65 16.29 7.25
C ILE A 53 -0.38 15.41 7.20
N ILE A 54 -0.33 14.45 6.29
CA ILE A 54 0.80 13.52 6.19
C ILE A 54 2.09 14.29 5.89
N VAL A 55 2.07 15.18 4.91
CA VAL A 55 3.25 15.97 4.52
C VAL A 55 3.72 16.86 5.67
N GLN A 56 2.82 17.47 6.43
CA GLN A 56 3.18 18.27 7.60
C GLN A 56 3.98 17.45 8.62
N HIS A 57 3.52 16.25 8.99
CA HIS A 57 4.24 15.36 9.91
C HIS A 57 5.59 14.90 9.35
N LEU A 58 5.63 14.50 8.09
CA LEU A 58 6.83 13.92 7.49
C LEU A 58 7.93 14.93 7.21
N ASN A 59 7.60 16.19 6.92
CA ASN A 59 8.56 17.26 6.69
C ASN A 59 9.49 17.50 7.89
N ASP A 60 8.98 17.32 9.10
CA ASP A 60 9.78 17.46 10.33
C ASP A 60 10.91 16.42 10.44
N THR A 61 10.86 15.36 9.64
CA THR A 61 11.92 14.34 9.57
C THR A 61 13.15 14.77 8.77
N GLY A 62 13.02 15.80 7.94
CA GLY A 62 14.05 16.23 6.99
C GLY A 62 14.28 15.27 5.83
N ILE A 63 13.43 14.23 5.68
CA ILE A 63 13.46 13.27 4.57
C ILE A 63 12.46 13.72 3.50
N PRO A 64 12.86 13.79 2.21
CA PRO A 64 11.95 14.22 1.14
C PRO A 64 10.72 13.32 1.02
N VAL A 65 9.60 13.91 0.59
CA VAL A 65 8.31 13.24 0.44
C VAL A 65 7.92 13.18 -1.04
N LEU A 66 7.67 11.99 -1.55
CA LEU A 66 7.06 11.74 -2.86
C LEU A 66 5.64 11.21 -2.61
N SER A 67 4.64 12.03 -2.92
CA SER A 67 3.22 11.72 -2.67
C SER A 67 2.45 11.76 -3.98
N GLU A 68 1.44 10.90 -4.13
CA GLU A 68 0.50 10.90 -5.26
C GLU A 68 -0.14 12.28 -5.48
N GLU A 69 -0.55 12.94 -4.40
CA GLU A 69 -1.21 14.25 -4.43
C GLU A 69 -0.23 15.42 -4.34
N GLY A 70 1.06 15.12 -4.38
CA GLY A 70 2.13 16.11 -4.31
C GLY A 70 2.47 16.72 -5.66
N LYS A 71 3.46 17.60 -5.66
CA LYS A 71 4.04 18.14 -6.89
C LYS A 71 4.72 17.02 -7.67
N ASN A 72 4.64 17.10 -9.01
CA ASN A 72 5.44 16.23 -9.86
C ASN A 72 6.93 16.59 -9.68
N ILE A 73 7.68 15.65 -9.06
CA ILE A 73 9.13 15.82 -8.82
C ILE A 73 9.86 15.06 -9.92
N PRO A 74 10.65 15.76 -10.78
CA PRO A 74 11.41 15.13 -11.85
C PRO A 74 12.41 14.09 -11.31
N TYR A 75 12.67 13.04 -12.08
CA TYR A 75 13.62 11.99 -11.67
C TYR A 75 15.01 12.54 -11.36
N GLU A 76 15.48 13.52 -12.13
CA GLU A 76 16.79 14.14 -11.94
C GLU A 76 16.96 14.81 -10.55
N GLU A 77 15.86 15.24 -9.92
CA GLU A 77 15.87 15.79 -8.57
C GLU A 77 15.90 14.70 -7.50
N ARG A 78 15.19 13.58 -7.72
CA ARG A 78 14.99 12.52 -6.72
C ARG A 78 15.90 11.30 -6.88
N LYS A 79 16.65 11.17 -7.97
CA LYS A 79 17.48 9.99 -8.29
C LYS A 79 18.56 9.70 -7.23
N ASP A 80 19.07 10.75 -6.59
CA ASP A 80 20.15 10.67 -5.60
C ASP A 80 19.63 10.69 -4.14
N TRP A 81 18.31 10.62 -3.94
CA TRP A 81 17.74 10.54 -2.60
C TRP A 81 18.07 9.19 -1.97
N GLU A 82 18.86 9.21 -0.93
CA GLU A 82 19.18 7.98 -0.19
C GLU A 82 17.96 7.44 0.55
N TYR A 83 17.17 8.35 1.12
CA TYR A 83 15.89 8.06 1.79
C TYR A 83 14.81 8.95 1.19
N LEU A 84 13.61 8.41 1.10
CA LEU A 84 12.41 9.19 0.79
C LEU A 84 11.18 8.56 1.44
N TRP A 85 10.23 9.40 1.80
CA TRP A 85 8.88 8.97 2.11
C TRP A 85 8.09 8.83 0.80
N MET A 86 7.41 7.70 0.64
CA MET A 86 6.51 7.44 -0.47
C MET A 86 5.09 7.29 0.08
N VAL A 87 4.16 8.10 -0.43
CA VAL A 87 2.85 8.31 0.20
C VAL A 87 1.74 8.20 -0.83
N ASP A 88 0.73 7.41 -0.50
CA ASP A 88 -0.60 7.49 -1.08
C ASP A 88 -1.57 7.91 0.04
N PRO A 89 -2.06 9.13 0.02
CA PRO A 89 -2.93 9.65 1.09
C PRO A 89 -4.28 8.96 1.18
N LEU A 90 -4.81 8.46 0.06
CA LEU A 90 -6.06 7.72 -0.01
C LEU A 90 -6.06 6.76 -1.20
N ASP A 91 -5.46 5.57 -1.02
CA ASP A 91 -5.55 4.48 -2.00
C ASP A 91 -6.97 3.91 -2.02
N GLY A 92 -7.57 3.90 -3.20
CA GLY A 92 -8.94 3.44 -3.39
C GLY A 92 -9.99 4.55 -3.36
N THR A 93 -9.73 5.69 -4.00
CA THR A 93 -10.68 6.80 -4.09
C THR A 93 -12.02 6.38 -4.74
N LYS A 94 -11.99 5.40 -5.65
CA LYS A 94 -13.23 4.81 -6.22
C LYS A 94 -14.03 4.04 -5.16
N GLU A 95 -13.38 3.31 -4.29
CA GLU A 95 -13.96 2.57 -3.16
C GLU A 95 -14.50 3.54 -2.11
N PHE A 96 -13.80 4.63 -1.86
CA PHE A 96 -14.24 5.73 -1.00
C PHE A 96 -15.55 6.34 -1.53
N LEU A 97 -15.63 6.68 -2.81
CA LEU A 97 -16.84 7.23 -3.44
C LEU A 97 -18.01 6.24 -3.43
N LYS A 98 -17.75 4.93 -3.59
CA LYS A 98 -18.75 3.86 -3.49
C LYS A 98 -19.18 3.54 -2.06
N ARG A 99 -18.56 4.13 -1.06
CA ARG A 99 -18.84 3.92 0.37
C ARG A 99 -18.75 2.45 0.82
N ASN A 100 -17.84 1.66 0.24
CA ASN A 100 -17.65 0.26 0.61
C ASN A 100 -16.60 0.04 1.73
N GLY A 101 -15.87 1.10 2.13
CA GLY A 101 -14.90 1.06 3.21
C GLY A 101 -13.56 0.42 2.87
N GLU A 102 -13.34 0.01 1.62
CA GLU A 102 -12.13 -0.70 1.18
C GLU A 102 -11.06 0.26 0.64
N PHE A 103 -10.68 1.27 1.41
CA PHE A 103 -9.64 2.25 1.08
C PHE A 103 -8.64 2.39 2.23
N THR A 104 -7.41 2.82 1.91
CA THR A 104 -6.31 2.86 2.86
C THR A 104 -5.48 4.15 2.76
N VAL A 105 -4.76 4.48 3.84
CA VAL A 105 -3.67 5.45 3.85
C VAL A 105 -2.37 4.66 3.82
N ASN A 106 -1.49 4.95 2.86
CA ASN A 106 -0.23 4.25 2.67
C ASN A 106 0.96 5.21 2.86
N ILE A 107 1.84 4.91 3.81
CA ILE A 107 3.07 5.67 4.06
C ILE A 107 4.24 4.69 4.13
N ALA A 108 5.23 4.84 3.25
CA ALA A 108 6.41 4.01 3.20
C ALA A 108 7.69 4.82 3.37
N LEU A 109 8.68 4.25 4.03
CA LEU A 109 10.05 4.76 4.02
C LEU A 109 10.87 3.89 3.06
N ILE A 110 11.43 4.54 2.05
CA ILE A 110 12.29 3.92 1.05
C ILE A 110 13.74 4.25 1.36
N HIS A 111 14.61 3.26 1.28
CA HIS A 111 16.06 3.41 1.35
C HIS A 111 16.70 2.69 0.17
N LYS A 112 17.42 3.43 -0.66
CA LYS A 112 18.11 2.86 -1.85
C LYS A 112 17.20 1.92 -2.64
N GLN A 113 16.06 2.43 -3.06
CA GLN A 113 15.03 1.72 -3.86
C GLN A 113 14.31 0.56 -3.15
N LYS A 114 14.54 0.33 -1.85
CA LYS A 114 13.86 -0.73 -1.09
C LYS A 114 12.93 -0.13 -0.06
N SER A 115 11.75 -0.70 0.09
CA SER A 115 10.83 -0.35 1.17
C SER A 115 11.31 -0.99 2.48
N ILE A 116 11.72 -0.16 3.45
CA ILE A 116 12.31 -0.60 4.72
C ILE A 116 11.38 -0.43 5.93
N ALA A 117 10.36 0.41 5.79
CA ALA A 117 9.27 0.55 6.74
C ALA A 117 7.98 0.94 6.01
N GLY A 118 6.85 0.58 6.56
CA GLY A 118 5.55 0.92 5.97
C GLY A 118 4.44 0.95 7.01
N VAL A 119 3.46 1.82 6.75
CA VAL A 119 2.20 1.93 7.49
C VAL A 119 1.07 1.87 6.47
N VAL A 120 0.13 0.96 6.69
CA VAL A 120 -1.15 0.87 5.97
C VAL A 120 -2.26 1.03 7.00
N SER A 121 -2.93 2.17 7.01
CA SER A 121 -4.07 2.44 7.87
C SER A 121 -5.37 2.22 7.10
N VAL A 122 -6.35 1.61 7.74
CA VAL A 122 -7.70 1.34 7.21
C VAL A 122 -8.69 2.23 7.94
N PRO A 123 -9.04 3.41 7.40
CA PRO A 123 -9.81 4.40 8.16
C PRO A 123 -11.11 3.86 8.73
N VAL A 124 -11.88 3.10 7.96
CA VAL A 124 -13.22 2.64 8.35
C VAL A 124 -13.18 1.60 9.47
N SER A 125 -12.24 0.66 9.46
CA SER A 125 -12.12 -0.36 10.52
C SER A 125 -11.28 0.12 11.70
N GLY A 126 -10.44 1.15 11.50
CA GLY A 126 -9.46 1.61 12.49
C GLY A 126 -8.25 0.66 12.62
N ASP A 127 -8.11 -0.31 11.73
CA ASP A 127 -6.96 -1.19 11.71
C ASP A 127 -5.73 -0.46 11.17
N VAL A 128 -4.59 -0.66 11.80
CA VAL A 128 -3.30 -0.12 11.33
C VAL A 128 -2.28 -1.25 11.25
N PHE A 129 -1.87 -1.56 10.04
CA PHE A 129 -0.78 -2.48 9.77
C PHE A 129 0.51 -1.70 9.60
N TYR A 130 1.59 -2.16 10.20
CA TYR A 130 2.87 -1.48 10.05
C TYR A 130 4.05 -2.42 10.22
N ALA A 131 5.16 -2.05 9.62
CA ALA A 131 6.40 -2.83 9.71
C ALA A 131 7.64 -1.93 9.71
N ALA A 132 8.64 -2.37 10.46
CA ALA A 132 10.01 -1.88 10.40
C ALA A 132 10.95 -2.95 10.95
N GLU A 133 12.24 -2.90 10.57
CA GLU A 133 13.28 -3.81 11.07
C GLU A 133 12.91 -5.31 10.95
N GLY A 134 12.19 -5.68 9.87
CA GLY A 134 11.79 -7.07 9.60
C GLY A 134 10.71 -7.63 10.53
N LYS A 135 10.02 -6.78 11.27
CA LYS A 135 8.87 -7.13 12.12
C LYS A 135 7.64 -6.40 11.66
N ALA A 136 6.51 -7.11 11.59
CA ALA A 136 5.22 -6.53 11.25
C ALA A 136 4.22 -6.67 12.40
N PHE A 137 3.34 -5.70 12.50
CA PHE A 137 2.34 -5.60 13.55
C PHE A 137 0.98 -5.18 12.98
N LEU A 138 -0.08 -5.57 13.68
CA LEU A 138 -1.44 -5.11 13.47
C LEU A 138 -1.95 -4.47 14.77
N LYS A 139 -2.31 -3.20 14.71
CA LYS A 139 -3.11 -2.52 15.74
C LYS A 139 -4.58 -2.63 15.33
N ARG A 140 -5.36 -3.33 16.14
CA ARG A 140 -6.81 -3.55 15.97
C ARG A 140 -7.52 -3.42 17.30
N ASN A 141 -8.60 -2.65 17.36
CA ASN A 141 -9.36 -2.39 18.61
C ASN A 141 -8.48 -1.91 19.76
N GLY A 142 -7.51 -1.03 19.48
CA GLY A 142 -6.57 -0.48 20.46
C GLY A 142 -5.46 -1.43 20.92
N GLN A 143 -5.46 -2.69 20.49
CA GLN A 143 -4.43 -3.69 20.80
C GLN A 143 -3.46 -3.86 19.65
N THR A 144 -2.17 -3.90 19.97
CA THR A 144 -1.10 -4.17 19.00
C THR A 144 -0.62 -5.60 19.15
N ASN A 145 -0.69 -6.37 18.07
CA ASN A 145 -0.23 -7.75 18.01
C ASN A 145 0.79 -7.92 16.88
N PRO A 146 1.85 -8.71 17.07
CA PRO A 146 2.76 -9.05 16.01
C PRO A 146 2.06 -9.91 14.96
N LEU A 147 2.33 -9.65 13.68
CA LEU A 147 1.93 -10.54 12.60
C LEU A 147 2.93 -11.69 12.50
N PRO A 148 2.48 -12.95 12.51
CA PRO A 148 3.36 -14.10 12.44
C PRO A 148 4.00 -14.22 11.05
N LYS A 149 5.20 -14.81 11.02
CA LYS A 149 5.82 -15.19 9.74
C LYS A 149 4.92 -16.16 8.98
N ARG A 150 4.83 -15.98 7.68
CA ARG A 150 4.07 -16.85 6.78
C ARG A 150 4.95 -18.00 6.29
N SER A 151 4.36 -19.17 6.09
CA SER A 151 5.03 -20.28 5.41
C SER A 151 5.12 -19.98 3.91
N PRO A 152 6.21 -20.38 3.24
CA PRO A 152 6.31 -20.24 1.79
C PRO A 152 5.15 -20.93 1.08
N VAL A 153 4.61 -20.27 0.07
CA VAL A 153 3.53 -20.79 -0.76
C VAL A 153 4.13 -21.39 -2.04
N LEU A 154 3.73 -22.61 -2.37
CA LEU A 154 4.04 -23.22 -3.65
C LEU A 154 2.82 -23.14 -4.58
N LEU A 155 2.96 -22.53 -5.75
CA LEU A 155 1.86 -22.37 -6.71
C LEU A 155 1.27 -23.70 -7.20
N SER A 156 1.97 -24.82 -6.99
CA SER A 156 1.49 -26.17 -7.27
C SER A 156 0.54 -26.75 -6.23
N GLN A 157 0.36 -26.09 -5.08
CA GLN A 157 -0.57 -26.52 -4.02
C GLN A 157 -2.04 -26.42 -4.48
N ASN A 158 -2.88 -27.31 -3.95
CA ASN A 158 -4.32 -27.24 -4.17
C ASN A 158 -4.98 -26.21 -3.23
N GLY A 159 -6.08 -25.61 -3.69
CA GLY A 159 -6.94 -24.80 -2.84
C GLY A 159 -6.35 -23.45 -2.43
N LEU A 160 -5.41 -22.90 -3.20
CA LEU A 160 -4.85 -21.57 -2.92
C LEU A 160 -5.94 -20.50 -2.96
N ARG A 161 -5.90 -19.59 -1.98
CA ARG A 161 -6.80 -18.42 -1.92
C ARG A 161 -6.13 -17.26 -2.64
N ILE A 162 -6.72 -16.89 -3.79
CA ILE A 162 -6.16 -15.88 -4.69
C ILE A 162 -6.88 -14.55 -4.49
N VAL A 163 -6.13 -13.50 -4.22
CA VAL A 163 -6.71 -12.15 -4.15
C VAL A 163 -6.86 -11.62 -5.57
N ALA A 164 -8.09 -11.29 -5.94
CA ALA A 164 -8.41 -10.74 -7.25
C ALA A 164 -9.44 -9.61 -7.15
N SER A 165 -9.54 -8.78 -8.20
CA SER A 165 -10.57 -7.74 -8.29
C SER A 165 -11.93 -8.36 -8.59
N ARG A 166 -13.00 -7.86 -7.94
CA ARG A 166 -14.39 -8.30 -8.22
C ARG A 166 -14.89 -7.86 -9.60
N SER A 167 -14.43 -6.71 -10.06
CA SER A 167 -15.09 -6.01 -11.18
C SER A 167 -14.27 -6.01 -12.46
N HIS A 168 -12.96 -6.20 -12.38
CA HIS A 168 -12.06 -6.07 -13.53
C HIS A 168 -10.84 -7.00 -13.35
N MET A 169 -10.97 -8.25 -13.75
CA MET A 169 -9.82 -9.12 -13.97
C MET A 169 -9.28 -8.90 -15.39
N SER A 170 -7.97 -8.75 -15.51
CA SER A 170 -7.34 -8.80 -16.83
C SER A 170 -7.35 -10.24 -17.36
N PRO A 171 -7.38 -10.45 -18.69
CA PRO A 171 -7.27 -11.79 -19.28
C PRO A 171 -6.03 -12.55 -18.79
N GLU A 172 -4.93 -11.84 -18.52
CA GLU A 172 -3.71 -12.43 -17.98
C GLU A 172 -3.88 -12.93 -16.53
N THR A 173 -4.63 -12.18 -15.70
CA THR A 173 -4.95 -12.60 -14.32
C THR A 173 -5.87 -13.84 -14.35
N GLU A 174 -6.86 -13.86 -15.23
CA GLU A 174 -7.75 -15.02 -15.41
C GLU A 174 -6.96 -16.25 -15.86
N ALA A 175 -6.07 -16.11 -16.84
CA ALA A 175 -5.22 -17.21 -17.32
C ALA A 175 -4.29 -17.73 -16.20
N PHE A 176 -3.70 -16.85 -15.39
CA PHE A 176 -2.89 -17.25 -14.24
C PHE A 176 -3.70 -18.05 -13.23
N ILE A 177 -4.88 -17.55 -12.84
CA ILE A 177 -5.76 -18.25 -11.90
C ILE A 177 -6.19 -19.61 -12.45
N GLY A 178 -6.54 -19.66 -13.72
CA GLY A 178 -6.94 -20.90 -14.40
C GLY A 178 -5.82 -21.95 -14.51
N SER A 179 -4.56 -21.56 -14.33
CA SER A 179 -3.41 -22.48 -14.30
C SER A 179 -3.19 -23.13 -12.91
N LEU A 180 -3.85 -22.63 -11.87
CA LEU A 180 -3.72 -23.13 -10.51
C LEU A 180 -4.71 -24.29 -10.24
N LYS A 181 -4.40 -25.09 -9.22
CA LYS A 181 -5.21 -26.26 -8.85
C LYS A 181 -6.28 -25.85 -7.82
N GLU A 182 -7.55 -25.93 -8.23
CA GLU A 182 -8.72 -25.67 -7.37
C GLU A 182 -8.62 -24.33 -6.59
N PRO A 183 -8.28 -23.20 -7.25
CA PRO A 183 -8.13 -21.93 -6.56
C PRO A 183 -9.48 -21.43 -6.05
N SER A 184 -9.47 -20.73 -4.92
CA SER A 184 -10.61 -19.95 -4.44
C SER A 184 -10.32 -18.46 -4.53
N LEU A 185 -11.34 -17.64 -4.82
CA LEU A 185 -11.16 -16.20 -4.96
C LEU A 185 -11.53 -15.47 -3.68
N VAL A 186 -10.66 -14.57 -3.27
CA VAL A 186 -10.88 -13.59 -2.21
C VAL A 186 -10.81 -12.20 -2.84
N SER A 187 -11.71 -11.31 -2.48
CA SER A 187 -11.74 -9.98 -3.09
C SER A 187 -11.67 -8.89 -2.03
N SER A 188 -10.86 -7.86 -2.33
CA SER A 188 -10.76 -6.64 -1.55
C SER A 188 -10.28 -5.48 -2.43
N GLY A 189 -10.53 -4.24 -1.99
CA GLY A 189 -10.02 -3.02 -2.60
C GLY A 189 -8.61 -2.64 -2.13
N SER A 190 -8.01 -1.64 -2.76
CA SER A 190 -6.82 -0.95 -2.26
C SER A 190 -5.67 -1.88 -1.81
N SER A 191 -4.78 -1.39 -0.98
CA SER A 191 -3.68 -2.14 -0.34
C SER A 191 -4.15 -3.20 0.66
N LEU A 192 -5.46 -3.28 0.99
CA LEU A 192 -6.04 -4.37 1.79
C LEU A 192 -5.75 -5.76 1.21
N LYS A 193 -5.55 -5.86 -0.10
CA LYS A 193 -5.17 -7.09 -0.78
C LYS A 193 -3.88 -7.70 -0.21
N PHE A 194 -2.87 -6.88 0.04
CA PHE A 194 -1.63 -7.30 0.68
C PHE A 194 -1.84 -7.67 2.16
N MET A 195 -2.73 -6.93 2.85
CA MET A 195 -3.01 -7.18 4.26
C MET A 195 -3.71 -8.52 4.47
N LEU A 196 -4.53 -8.97 3.52
CA LEU A 196 -5.09 -10.32 3.54
C LEU A 196 -4.00 -11.40 3.50
N LEU A 197 -2.94 -11.20 2.71
CA LEU A 197 -1.80 -12.12 2.72
C LEU A 197 -1.04 -12.06 4.03
N ALA A 198 -0.76 -10.86 4.54
CA ALA A 198 -0.04 -10.67 5.81
C ALA A 198 -0.76 -11.33 7.00
N GLU A 199 -2.10 -11.28 7.05
CA GLU A 199 -2.92 -11.96 8.05
C GLU A 199 -3.12 -13.46 7.77
N GLY A 200 -2.69 -13.98 6.61
CA GLY A 200 -2.94 -15.37 6.23
C GLY A 200 -4.38 -15.69 5.83
N LYS A 201 -5.13 -14.68 5.43
CA LYS A 201 -6.49 -14.83 4.89
C LYS A 201 -6.51 -15.11 3.39
N ALA A 202 -5.39 -14.88 2.72
CA ALA A 202 -5.13 -15.22 1.32
C ALA A 202 -3.69 -15.70 1.16
N ASP A 203 -3.38 -16.29 0.02
CA ASP A 203 -2.11 -16.96 -0.23
C ASP A 203 -1.34 -16.33 -1.38
N VAL A 204 -2.02 -15.84 -2.42
CA VAL A 204 -1.39 -15.25 -3.62
C VAL A 204 -2.17 -14.01 -4.06
N TYR A 205 -1.44 -12.95 -4.42
CA TYR A 205 -1.99 -11.76 -5.05
C TYR A 205 -1.26 -11.47 -6.36
N PRO A 206 -1.79 -11.94 -7.51
CA PRO A 206 -1.33 -11.55 -8.83
C PRO A 206 -1.88 -10.15 -9.18
N ARG A 207 -1.01 -9.26 -9.64
CA ARG A 207 -1.41 -7.94 -10.12
C ARG A 207 -0.88 -7.69 -11.53
N PHE A 208 -1.70 -8.02 -12.55
CA PHE A 208 -1.40 -7.83 -13.96
C PHE A 208 -2.26 -6.70 -14.54
N ALA A 209 -2.29 -5.60 -13.82
CA ALA A 209 -2.92 -4.34 -14.21
C ALA A 209 -2.12 -3.19 -13.59
N PRO A 210 -2.18 -1.98 -14.17
CA PRO A 210 -1.39 -0.86 -13.70
C PRO A 210 -1.57 -0.56 -12.21
N THR A 211 -0.46 -0.25 -11.53
CA THR A 211 -0.39 0.33 -10.19
C THR A 211 0.82 1.26 -10.13
N MET A 212 0.73 2.28 -9.30
CA MET A 212 1.86 3.16 -9.04
C MET A 212 2.70 2.66 -7.87
N GLU A 213 3.92 3.17 -7.73
CA GLU A 213 4.82 2.79 -6.64
C GLU A 213 4.21 3.03 -5.25
N TRP A 214 3.50 4.14 -5.06
CA TRP A 214 2.88 4.48 -3.77
C TRP A 214 1.72 3.55 -3.38
N ASP A 215 1.05 2.88 -4.33
CA ASP A 215 0.01 1.87 -4.05
C ASP A 215 0.60 0.61 -3.38
N THR A 216 1.90 0.37 -3.53
CA THR A 216 2.52 -0.90 -3.13
C THR A 216 3.59 -0.74 -2.05
N ALA A 217 4.28 0.40 -1.99
CA ALA A 217 5.48 0.57 -1.19
C ALA A 217 5.27 0.28 0.31
N ALA A 218 4.21 0.80 0.92
CA ALA A 218 3.92 0.59 2.33
C ALA A 218 3.59 -0.88 2.64
N ALA A 219 2.73 -1.46 1.81
CA ALA A 219 2.33 -2.86 1.94
C ALA A 219 3.49 -3.83 1.70
N HIS A 220 4.42 -3.51 0.79
CA HIS A 220 5.62 -4.31 0.51
C HIS A 220 6.49 -4.50 1.77
N ALA A 221 6.77 -3.42 2.53
CA ALA A 221 7.50 -3.55 3.79
C ALA A 221 6.80 -4.51 4.77
N ILE A 222 5.46 -4.46 4.83
CA ILE A 222 4.66 -5.28 5.75
C ILE A 222 4.69 -6.76 5.34
N VAL A 223 4.45 -7.07 4.06
CA VAL A 223 4.45 -8.46 3.60
C VAL A 223 5.85 -9.07 3.63
N ASN A 224 6.89 -8.29 3.31
CA ASN A 224 8.29 -8.76 3.46
C ASN A 224 8.62 -9.07 4.92
N ALA A 225 8.14 -8.24 5.85
CA ALA A 225 8.36 -8.49 7.28
C ALA A 225 7.69 -9.78 7.77
N VAL A 226 6.68 -10.30 7.08
CA VAL A 226 6.09 -11.62 7.39
C VAL A 226 6.63 -12.75 6.51
N GLY A 227 7.59 -12.47 5.61
CA GLY A 227 8.26 -13.48 4.80
C GLY A 227 7.62 -13.73 3.42
N ILE A 228 6.79 -12.80 2.94
CA ILE A 228 6.17 -12.82 1.63
C ILE A 228 6.91 -11.83 0.74
N SER A 229 7.24 -12.22 -0.50
CA SER A 229 7.90 -11.35 -1.48
C SER A 229 6.91 -10.75 -2.47
N VAL A 230 7.22 -9.55 -2.96
CA VAL A 230 6.49 -8.89 -4.06
C VAL A 230 7.39 -8.91 -5.29
N MET A 231 7.26 -9.98 -6.08
CA MET A 231 8.13 -10.26 -7.22
C MET A 231 7.52 -9.73 -8.51
N GLN A 232 8.34 -9.20 -9.41
CA GLN A 232 7.91 -8.92 -10.78
C GLN A 232 7.31 -10.19 -11.40
N LYS A 233 6.43 -10.03 -12.39
CA LYS A 233 5.69 -11.16 -13.00
C LYS A 233 6.60 -12.28 -13.50
N ASP A 234 7.78 -11.93 -14.02
CA ASP A 234 8.79 -12.88 -14.51
C ASP A 234 9.64 -13.51 -13.39
N LEU A 235 9.38 -13.16 -12.13
CA LEU A 235 10.10 -13.59 -10.93
C LEU A 235 11.60 -13.25 -10.92
N SER A 236 12.05 -12.32 -11.76
CA SER A 236 13.46 -11.95 -11.88
C SER A 236 13.97 -11.19 -10.65
N GLN A 237 13.14 -10.33 -10.09
CA GLN A 237 13.48 -9.52 -8.91
C GLN A 237 12.21 -9.01 -8.19
N GLU A 238 12.37 -8.54 -6.97
CA GLU A 238 11.34 -7.81 -6.24
C GLU A 238 11.07 -6.44 -6.88
N LEU A 239 9.90 -5.86 -6.57
CA LEU A 239 9.63 -4.48 -6.93
C LEU A 239 10.66 -3.54 -6.29
N VAL A 240 11.08 -2.54 -7.05
CA VAL A 240 11.96 -1.46 -6.61
C VAL A 240 11.23 -0.12 -6.75
N TYR A 241 11.67 0.85 -5.98
CA TYR A 241 11.00 2.14 -5.80
C TYR A 241 11.89 3.30 -6.21
N ASN A 242 11.29 4.47 -6.46
CA ASN A 242 11.97 5.65 -6.95
C ASN A 242 12.59 5.45 -8.35
N LYS A 243 11.87 4.75 -9.22
CA LYS A 243 12.26 4.57 -10.64
C LYS A 243 12.05 5.86 -11.44
N VAL A 244 12.58 5.91 -12.66
CA VAL A 244 12.30 7.00 -13.63
C VAL A 244 10.80 7.09 -13.87
N ASP A 245 10.19 5.96 -14.24
CA ASP A 245 8.75 5.79 -14.32
C ASP A 245 8.24 5.16 -13.03
N LEU A 246 7.32 5.87 -12.35
CA LEU A 246 6.73 5.42 -11.10
C LEU A 246 5.64 4.34 -11.27
N LEU A 247 5.33 3.96 -12.51
CA LEU A 247 4.46 2.82 -12.78
C LEU A 247 5.17 1.51 -12.38
N ASN A 248 4.48 0.66 -11.65
CA ASN A 248 5.00 -0.67 -11.34
C ASN A 248 4.93 -1.61 -12.55
N PRO A 249 5.91 -2.50 -12.73
CA PRO A 249 5.71 -3.67 -13.57
C PRO A 249 4.61 -4.56 -12.96
N HIS A 250 4.03 -5.44 -13.77
CA HIS A 250 3.14 -6.49 -13.26
C HIS A 250 3.89 -7.35 -12.23
N PHE A 251 3.20 -7.77 -11.17
CA PHE A 251 3.83 -8.51 -10.08
C PHE A 251 2.96 -9.65 -9.53
N ASN A 252 3.60 -10.56 -8.81
CA ASN A 252 2.99 -11.56 -7.95
C ASN A 252 3.48 -11.35 -6.50
N CYS A 253 2.57 -11.50 -5.54
CA CYS A 253 2.88 -11.44 -4.12
C CYS A 253 2.44 -12.76 -3.47
N TYR A 254 3.39 -13.56 -2.95
CA TYR A 254 3.18 -14.83 -2.23
C TYR A 254 4.41 -15.30 -1.48
#